data_7b691ed8720078a08a9bdd228b055633
#
_entry.id   7b691ed8720078a08a9bdd228b055633
#
_cell.length_a   1.000
_cell.length_b   1.000
_cell.length_c   1.000
_cell.angle_alpha   90.00
_cell.angle_beta   90.00
_cell.angle_gamma   90.00
#
_symmetry.space_group_name_H-M   'P 1'
#
loop_
_entity.id
_entity.type
_entity.pdbx_description
1 polymer ?
#
loop_
_entity_poly.entity_id
_entity_poly.type
_entity_poly.pdbx_seq_one_letter_code
_entity_poly.pdbx_strand_id
1 'polypeptide(L)'
;MTEDLKWSNYDFTKIPFDDIVSVGQRTLLYRDLFTVSWLLGRFCNYRCSYCWPYARSDRKDHRPTELCLRTVDEIKRQARNNGFNSFHFSLSGGEPTFHPGYLDILKHLADDASNTNYTSIHMTSNCSRPMKWFETYVEYAKPFHRASITASLHVEHVNTKDKMQDFADKLNLCQEYDVQVTINQVMVPEHFERDWENALFFHEQGINVTLKPQSDPTASRVVDGYKEADLKRLWNGMPQRAYTESKRVWADRPKASFDIPHGVEGKNDASVPWHMQVELKDSKGKKWYMDQAERFNAFNFNNFEGWRCNAGFSGLIIREPDGSVKRSYSCHDAPLGNIETGFELFKTPKTCITKSCVSSADSKIPKRRIL
;
A
#
# COMPACT_ATOMS: atom_id res chain seq x y z
N MET A 1 -25.95 14.51 -11.69
CA MET A 1 -25.41 13.26 -11.11
C MET A 1 -24.00 13.38 -10.53
N THR A 2 -23.50 14.56 -10.24
CA THR A 2 -22.11 14.79 -9.81
C THR A 2 -21.97 15.48 -8.45
N GLU A 3 -23.04 15.88 -7.80
CA GLU A 3 -22.98 16.57 -6.50
C GLU A 3 -22.94 15.62 -5.28
N ASP A 4 -23.44 14.40 -5.42
CA ASP A 4 -23.47 13.42 -4.32
C ASP A 4 -22.16 12.62 -4.16
N LEU A 5 -21.15 12.91 -4.99
CA LEU A 5 -19.89 12.20 -5.06
C LEU A 5 -18.75 12.94 -4.35
N LYS A 6 -19.05 13.73 -3.33
CA LYS A 6 -18.01 14.39 -2.55
C LYS A 6 -17.35 13.40 -1.59
N TRP A 7 -16.03 13.31 -1.68
CA TRP A 7 -15.19 12.51 -0.81
C TRP A 7 -15.48 12.84 0.64
N SER A 8 -15.09 13.50 1.37
CA SER A 8 -15.49 13.90 2.70
C SER A 8 -15.48 15.42 2.83
N ASN A 9 -16.34 15.93 3.68
CA ASN A 9 -16.27 17.31 4.11
C ASN A 9 -15.13 17.57 5.12
N TYR A 10 -14.14 16.66 5.19
CA TYR A 10 -13.02 16.78 6.11
C TYR A 10 -12.05 17.85 5.60
N ASP A 11 -11.93 18.92 6.35
CA ASP A 11 -11.10 20.05 6.00
C ASP A 11 -9.67 19.86 6.54
N PHE A 12 -8.79 19.38 5.70
CA PHE A 12 -7.38 19.13 6.03
C PHE A 12 -6.62 20.43 6.40
N THR A 13 -7.11 21.59 5.99
CA THR A 13 -6.45 22.88 6.29
C THR A 13 -6.54 23.24 7.78
N LYS A 14 -7.44 22.62 8.51
CA LYS A 14 -7.60 22.81 9.95
C LYS A 14 -6.63 22.00 10.81
N ILE A 15 -5.83 21.12 10.20
CA ILE A 15 -4.85 20.32 10.94
C ILE A 15 -3.69 21.25 11.40
N PRO A 16 -3.40 21.35 12.70
CA PRO A 16 -2.32 22.17 13.20
C PRO A 16 -0.99 21.44 13.05
N PHE A 17 -0.44 21.36 11.84
CA PHE A 17 0.74 20.55 11.53
C PHE A 17 1.95 20.85 12.41
N ASP A 18 2.15 22.10 12.81
CA ASP A 18 3.26 22.49 13.68
C ASP A 18 3.12 21.94 15.11
N ASP A 19 1.89 21.68 15.56
CA ASP A 19 1.59 21.15 16.88
C ASP A 19 1.45 19.62 16.92
N ILE A 20 1.58 18.93 15.76
CA ILE A 20 1.51 17.47 15.70
C ILE A 20 2.74 16.85 16.35
N VAL A 21 2.51 15.93 17.28
CA VAL A 21 3.56 15.20 18.02
C VAL A 21 3.59 13.71 17.74
N SER A 22 2.58 13.16 17.05
CA SER A 22 2.53 11.75 16.71
C SER A 22 1.85 11.53 15.37
N VAL A 23 2.41 10.60 14.59
CA VAL A 23 1.90 10.12 13.30
C VAL A 23 1.87 8.61 13.36
N GLY A 24 0.83 7.99 12.81
CA GLY A 24 0.74 6.55 12.68
C GLY A 24 -0.48 6.11 11.88
N GLN A 25 -0.74 4.81 11.88
CA GLN A 25 -1.95 4.28 11.28
C GLN A 25 -3.13 4.49 12.24
N ARG A 26 -4.29 4.86 11.69
CA ARG A 26 -5.53 4.98 12.47
C ARG A 26 -5.91 3.67 13.15
N THR A 27 -5.65 2.57 12.49
CA THR A 27 -5.87 1.21 12.99
C THR A 27 -4.80 0.81 13.99
N LEU A 28 -4.72 1.52 15.10
CA LEU A 28 -3.79 1.23 16.20
C LEU A 28 -4.00 -0.11 16.90
N LEU A 29 -4.94 -0.92 16.44
CA LEU A 29 -5.21 -2.24 17.00
C LEU A 29 -4.08 -3.21 16.81
N TYR A 30 -3.25 -2.96 15.82
CA TYR A 30 -2.10 -3.79 15.55
C TYR A 30 -0.85 -3.19 16.17
N ARG A 31 -0.83 -3.04 17.51
CA ARG A 31 0.39 -2.59 18.19
C ARG A 31 1.56 -3.53 17.97
N ASP A 32 1.25 -4.80 17.70
CA ASP A 32 2.18 -5.86 17.37
C ASP A 32 2.30 -6.11 15.85
N LEU A 33 1.86 -5.17 15.00
CA LEU A 33 1.96 -5.31 13.55
C LEU A 33 3.37 -4.98 13.04
N PHE A 34 3.95 -5.97 12.37
CA PHE A 34 5.17 -5.81 11.58
C PHE A 34 4.83 -5.69 10.10
N THR A 35 5.35 -4.66 9.44
CA THR A 35 5.06 -4.38 8.02
C THR A 35 6.26 -4.65 7.13
N VAL A 36 6.05 -5.39 6.05
CA VAL A 36 7.08 -5.70 5.05
C VAL A 36 6.64 -5.14 3.70
N SER A 37 7.45 -4.27 3.11
CA SER A 37 7.31 -3.87 1.72
C SER A 37 8.41 -4.56 0.91
N TRP A 38 8.03 -5.38 -0.07
CA TRP A 38 8.98 -6.19 -0.82
C TRP A 38 8.83 -5.98 -2.31
N LEU A 39 9.89 -5.48 -2.93
CA LEU A 39 10.03 -5.46 -4.38
C LEU A 39 10.58 -6.83 -4.81
N LEU A 40 9.71 -7.74 -5.30
CA LEU A 40 10.08 -9.11 -5.68
C LEU A 40 10.90 -9.22 -6.96
N GLY A 41 11.18 -8.11 -7.61
CA GLY A 41 11.98 -8.02 -8.82
C GLY A 41 11.67 -6.73 -9.57
N ARG A 42 12.48 -6.43 -10.57
CA ARG A 42 12.27 -5.25 -11.42
C ARG A 42 11.68 -5.60 -12.79
N PHE A 43 11.60 -6.87 -13.14
CA PHE A 43 11.00 -7.28 -14.40
C PHE A 43 9.54 -6.82 -14.49
N CYS A 44 9.18 -6.22 -15.63
CA CYS A 44 7.81 -5.91 -15.97
C CYS A 44 7.57 -6.25 -17.44
N ASN A 45 6.44 -6.90 -17.72
CA ASN A 45 6.02 -7.22 -19.09
C ASN A 45 5.42 -6.00 -19.82
N TYR A 46 5.12 -4.90 -19.11
CA TYR A 46 4.66 -3.63 -19.67
C TYR A 46 5.80 -2.62 -19.80
N ARG A 47 5.63 -1.67 -20.72
CA ARG A 47 6.58 -0.58 -20.99
C ARG A 47 5.85 0.75 -21.04
N CYS A 48 5.15 1.08 -19.94
CA CYS A 48 4.40 2.32 -19.85
C CYS A 48 5.32 3.52 -19.98
N SER A 49 4.91 4.51 -20.79
CA SER A 49 5.71 5.71 -21.07
C SER A 49 6.00 6.54 -19.83
N TYR A 50 5.10 6.54 -18.87
CA TYR A 50 5.19 7.26 -17.59
C TYR A 50 5.83 6.44 -16.46
N CYS A 51 6.28 5.20 -16.73
CA CYS A 51 6.94 4.40 -15.70
C CYS A 51 8.33 4.97 -15.39
N TRP A 52 8.66 4.99 -14.11
CA TRP A 52 9.98 5.46 -13.69
C TRP A 52 11.08 4.52 -14.20
N PRO A 53 12.12 5.04 -14.86
CA PRO A 53 13.16 4.21 -15.48
C PRO A 53 13.88 3.26 -14.51
N TYR A 54 13.98 3.66 -13.23
CA TYR A 54 14.61 2.85 -12.19
C TYR A 54 13.68 1.77 -11.59
N ALA A 55 12.36 1.84 -11.86
CA ALA A 55 11.38 0.95 -11.24
C ALA A 55 11.23 -0.38 -11.97
N ARG A 56 11.63 -0.46 -13.25
CA ARG A 56 11.49 -1.66 -14.07
C ARG A 56 12.77 -2.10 -14.75
N SER A 57 12.80 -3.35 -15.20
CA SER A 57 13.84 -3.96 -16.01
C SER A 57 13.21 -4.91 -17.02
N ASP A 58 13.86 -5.09 -18.16
CA ASP A 58 13.50 -6.13 -19.14
C ASP A 58 14.13 -7.49 -18.79
N ARG A 59 15.01 -7.55 -17.79
CA ARG A 59 15.67 -8.78 -17.35
C ARG A 59 14.81 -9.53 -16.35
N LYS A 60 14.67 -10.85 -16.55
CA LYS A 60 13.98 -11.77 -15.63
C LYS A 60 14.95 -12.32 -14.59
N ASP A 61 15.66 -11.42 -13.93
CA ASP A 61 16.64 -11.71 -12.88
C ASP A 61 15.97 -11.79 -11.49
N HIS A 62 14.97 -12.66 -11.37
CA HIS A 62 14.30 -12.90 -10.11
C HIS A 62 15.18 -13.66 -9.12
N ARG A 63 15.01 -13.38 -7.85
CA ARG A 63 15.67 -14.14 -6.78
C ARG A 63 15.15 -15.59 -6.75
N PRO A 64 15.98 -16.57 -6.35
CA PRO A 64 15.49 -17.93 -6.14
C PRO A 64 14.33 -17.98 -5.13
N THR A 65 13.31 -18.78 -5.43
CA THR A 65 12.13 -18.94 -4.57
C THR A 65 12.53 -19.34 -3.15
N GLU A 66 13.45 -20.30 -2.98
CA GLU A 66 13.92 -20.76 -1.69
C GLU A 66 14.57 -19.67 -0.85
N LEU A 67 15.26 -18.73 -1.49
CA LEU A 67 15.81 -17.56 -0.80
C LEU A 67 14.68 -16.66 -0.28
N CYS A 68 13.63 -16.47 -1.09
CA CYS A 68 12.47 -15.68 -0.69
C CYS A 68 11.74 -16.33 0.49
N LEU A 69 11.52 -17.65 0.47
CA LEU A 69 10.88 -18.37 1.57
C LEU A 69 11.68 -18.25 2.86
N ARG A 70 13.00 -18.50 2.81
CA ARG A 70 13.88 -18.32 3.99
C ARG A 70 13.88 -16.88 4.50
N THR A 71 13.79 -15.90 3.60
CA THR A 71 13.71 -14.49 3.98
C THR A 71 12.41 -14.19 4.75
N VAL A 72 11.28 -14.77 4.33
CA VAL A 72 10.01 -14.67 5.08
C VAL A 72 10.16 -15.21 6.49
N ASP A 73 10.75 -16.40 6.62
CA ASP A 73 10.94 -17.06 7.92
C ASP A 73 11.86 -16.23 8.83
N GLU A 74 12.94 -15.69 8.29
CA GLU A 74 13.90 -14.88 9.05
C GLU A 74 13.26 -13.55 9.50
N ILE A 75 12.48 -12.89 8.64
CA ILE A 75 11.71 -11.70 9.02
C ILE A 75 10.77 -12.01 10.19
N LYS A 76 9.97 -13.07 10.06
CA LYS A 76 9.01 -13.45 11.10
C LYS A 76 9.71 -13.80 12.41
N ARG A 77 10.83 -14.54 12.33
CA ARG A 77 11.63 -14.90 13.50
C ARG A 77 12.15 -13.68 14.24
N GLN A 78 12.77 -12.73 13.53
CA GLN A 78 13.31 -11.50 14.13
C GLN A 78 12.21 -10.60 14.66
N ALA A 79 11.11 -10.45 13.94
CA ALA A 79 9.96 -9.67 14.37
C ALA A 79 9.32 -10.24 15.65
N ARG A 80 9.14 -11.57 15.74
CA ARG A 80 8.65 -12.25 16.96
C ARG A 80 9.58 -12.00 18.15
N ASN A 81 10.90 -12.02 17.96
CA ASN A 81 11.86 -11.68 19.00
C ASN A 81 11.76 -10.21 19.47
N ASN A 82 11.18 -9.33 18.66
CA ASN A 82 10.89 -7.94 19.01
C ASN A 82 9.45 -7.75 19.54
N GLY A 83 8.69 -8.83 19.75
CA GLY A 83 7.33 -8.80 20.29
C GLY A 83 6.22 -8.62 19.24
N PHE A 84 6.52 -8.78 17.96
CA PHE A 84 5.52 -8.70 16.88
C PHE A 84 5.05 -10.10 16.49
N ASN A 85 3.75 -10.33 16.46
CA ASN A 85 3.14 -11.56 15.93
C ASN A 85 1.95 -11.29 15.01
N SER A 86 1.84 -10.07 14.53
CA SER A 86 0.93 -9.66 13.46
C SER A 86 1.76 -9.19 12.27
N PHE A 87 1.38 -9.57 11.04
CA PHE A 87 2.21 -9.31 9.85
C PHE A 87 1.40 -8.72 8.70
N HIS A 88 2.00 -7.77 8.01
CA HIS A 88 1.52 -7.28 6.73
C HIS A 88 2.64 -7.36 5.70
N PHE A 89 2.42 -8.14 4.64
CA PHE A 89 3.33 -8.21 3.51
C PHE A 89 2.74 -7.49 2.30
N SER A 90 3.45 -6.50 1.79
CA SER A 90 3.12 -5.80 0.56
C SER A 90 4.12 -6.19 -0.53
N LEU A 91 3.65 -6.97 -1.50
CA LEU A 91 4.45 -7.48 -2.60
C LEU A 91 4.25 -6.61 -3.85
N SER A 92 5.35 -6.07 -4.35
CA SER A 92 5.37 -5.18 -5.51
C SER A 92 6.67 -5.36 -6.32
N GLY A 93 6.98 -4.42 -7.20
CA GLY A 93 8.20 -4.45 -8.01
C GLY A 93 7.96 -3.86 -9.38
N GLY A 94 8.57 -4.42 -10.43
CA GLY A 94 8.16 -4.18 -11.80
C GLY A 94 6.75 -4.73 -12.01
N GLU A 95 6.63 -6.03 -12.29
CA GLU A 95 5.37 -6.78 -12.16
C GLU A 95 5.62 -8.03 -11.31
N PRO A 96 5.21 -8.03 -10.03
CA PRO A 96 5.60 -9.07 -9.08
C PRO A 96 5.04 -10.44 -9.45
N THR A 97 3.91 -10.52 -10.14
CA THR A 97 3.27 -11.79 -10.50
C THR A 97 4.08 -12.60 -11.52
N PHE A 98 5.10 -12.00 -12.14
CA PHE A 98 6.05 -12.70 -13.02
C PHE A 98 7.22 -13.34 -12.27
N HIS A 99 7.36 -13.08 -10.96
CA HIS A 99 8.27 -13.86 -10.14
C HIS A 99 7.85 -15.33 -10.16
N PRO A 100 8.73 -16.28 -10.53
CA PRO A 100 8.36 -17.68 -10.69
C PRO A 100 7.73 -18.29 -9.44
N GLY A 101 8.22 -17.94 -8.27
CA GLY A 101 7.76 -18.42 -6.97
C GLY A 101 6.72 -17.51 -6.30
N TYR A 102 6.05 -16.60 -7.00
CA TYR A 102 5.08 -15.71 -6.35
C TYR A 102 3.98 -16.48 -5.59
N LEU A 103 3.39 -17.47 -6.23
CA LEU A 103 2.34 -18.29 -5.61
C LEU A 103 2.88 -19.18 -4.48
N ASP A 104 4.14 -19.63 -4.58
CA ASP A 104 4.79 -20.39 -3.51
C ASP A 104 5.05 -19.51 -2.28
N ILE A 105 5.49 -18.26 -2.49
CA ILE A 105 5.66 -17.27 -1.40
C ILE A 105 4.31 -16.98 -0.76
N LEU A 106 3.26 -16.78 -1.56
CA LEU A 106 1.91 -16.53 -1.07
C LEU A 106 1.41 -17.70 -0.22
N LYS A 107 1.57 -18.93 -0.73
CA LYS A 107 1.19 -20.16 -0.02
C LYS A 107 1.96 -20.32 1.29
N HIS A 108 3.27 -20.10 1.30
CA HIS A 108 4.11 -20.17 2.49
C HIS A 108 3.69 -19.16 3.58
N LEU A 109 3.32 -17.95 3.17
CA LEU A 109 2.75 -16.96 4.07
C LEU A 109 1.39 -17.38 4.62
N ALA A 110 0.56 -18.01 3.79
CA ALA A 110 -0.78 -18.49 4.15
C ALA A 110 -0.72 -19.68 5.12
N ASP A 111 0.19 -20.62 4.91
CA ASP A 111 0.37 -21.81 5.75
C ASP A 111 0.69 -21.44 7.22
N ASP A 112 1.39 -20.32 7.45
CA ASP A 112 1.70 -19.82 8.80
C ASP A 112 0.65 -18.83 9.37
N ALA A 113 -0.39 -18.49 8.60
CA ALA A 113 -1.36 -17.49 9.04
C ALA A 113 -2.08 -17.86 10.35
N SER A 114 -2.34 -19.17 10.56
CA SER A 114 -2.97 -19.68 11.80
C SER A 114 -2.09 -19.54 13.05
N ASN A 115 -0.78 -19.37 12.89
CA ASN A 115 0.19 -19.24 13.99
C ASN A 115 0.44 -17.77 14.37
N THR A 116 -0.30 -16.84 13.75
CA THR A 116 -0.15 -15.40 13.95
C THR A 116 -1.42 -14.82 14.59
N ASN A 117 -1.28 -13.68 15.24
CA ASN A 117 -2.44 -12.93 15.70
C ASN A 117 -3.20 -12.33 14.51
N TYR A 118 -2.46 -11.87 13.51
CA TYR A 118 -3.01 -11.34 12.27
C TYR A 118 -1.99 -11.46 11.12
N THR A 119 -2.45 -11.89 9.97
CA THR A 119 -1.62 -11.86 8.75
C THR A 119 -2.42 -11.30 7.59
N SER A 120 -1.85 -10.32 6.93
CA SER A 120 -2.42 -9.72 5.73
C SER A 120 -1.43 -9.68 4.58
N ILE A 121 -1.97 -9.77 3.38
CA ILE A 121 -1.22 -9.67 2.13
C ILE A 121 -1.74 -8.53 1.26
N HIS A 122 -0.84 -7.79 0.66
CA HIS A 122 -1.15 -6.80 -0.36
C HIS A 122 -0.32 -7.09 -1.62
N MET A 123 -0.95 -6.97 -2.77
CA MET A 123 -0.28 -7.06 -4.07
C MET A 123 -0.50 -5.77 -4.85
N THR A 124 0.58 -5.23 -5.45
CA THR A 124 0.47 -4.21 -6.49
C THR A 124 0.81 -4.87 -7.83
N SER A 125 -0.12 -4.91 -8.77
CA SER A 125 0.03 -5.65 -10.03
C SER A 125 -0.67 -4.93 -11.18
N ASN A 126 -0.14 -5.09 -12.39
CA ASN A 126 -0.81 -4.67 -13.63
C ASN A 126 -1.89 -5.67 -14.10
N CYS A 127 -2.13 -6.72 -13.34
CA CYS A 127 -3.16 -7.75 -13.57
C CYS A 127 -3.10 -8.42 -14.96
N SER A 128 -1.92 -8.49 -15.57
CA SER A 128 -1.75 -9.06 -16.92
C SER A 128 -1.66 -10.60 -16.95
N ARG A 129 -1.60 -11.26 -15.80
CA ARG A 129 -1.66 -12.74 -15.75
C ARG A 129 -3.03 -13.23 -16.23
N PRO A 130 -3.12 -14.43 -16.81
CA PRO A 130 -4.39 -14.98 -17.26
C PRO A 130 -5.33 -15.28 -16.07
N MET A 131 -6.63 -15.35 -16.31
CA MET A 131 -7.68 -15.64 -15.32
C MET A 131 -7.33 -16.86 -14.45
N LYS A 132 -6.85 -17.94 -15.04
CA LYS A 132 -6.41 -19.16 -14.32
C LYS A 132 -5.40 -18.91 -13.20
N TRP A 133 -4.52 -17.91 -13.38
CA TRP A 133 -3.58 -17.52 -12.34
C TRP A 133 -4.30 -16.84 -11.16
N PHE A 134 -5.29 -15.99 -11.46
CA PHE A 134 -6.09 -15.32 -10.42
C PHE A 134 -6.97 -16.31 -9.66
N GLU A 135 -7.52 -17.32 -10.31
CA GLU A 135 -8.24 -18.44 -9.64
C GLU A 135 -7.33 -19.10 -8.58
N THR A 136 -6.06 -19.38 -8.92
CA THR A 136 -5.11 -19.94 -7.96
C THR A 136 -4.75 -18.95 -6.86
N TYR A 137 -4.55 -17.66 -7.23
CA TYR A 137 -4.23 -16.61 -6.28
C TYR A 137 -5.31 -16.45 -5.20
N VAL A 138 -6.58 -16.40 -5.59
CA VAL A 138 -7.67 -16.20 -4.62
C VAL A 138 -7.81 -17.40 -3.67
N GLU A 139 -7.58 -18.62 -4.16
CA GLU A 139 -7.56 -19.83 -3.31
C GLU A 139 -6.45 -19.74 -2.24
N TYR A 140 -5.22 -19.37 -2.63
CA TYR A 140 -4.13 -19.22 -1.69
C TYR A 140 -4.28 -17.98 -0.79
N ALA A 141 -5.09 -17.02 -1.19
CA ALA A 141 -5.37 -15.84 -0.37
C ALA A 141 -6.41 -16.09 0.74
N LYS A 142 -7.20 -17.16 0.68
CA LYS A 142 -8.26 -17.48 1.66
C LYS A 142 -7.79 -17.55 3.12
N PRO A 143 -6.62 -18.13 3.47
CA PRO A 143 -6.18 -18.23 4.85
C PRO A 143 -5.78 -16.90 5.50
N PHE A 144 -5.56 -15.83 4.73
CA PHE A 144 -5.19 -14.53 5.29
C PHE A 144 -6.38 -13.87 5.99
N HIS A 145 -6.11 -13.16 7.08
CA HIS A 145 -7.10 -12.31 7.73
C HIS A 145 -7.56 -11.18 6.82
N ARG A 146 -6.66 -10.71 5.95
CA ARG A 146 -6.95 -9.72 4.91
C ARG A 146 -6.09 -9.96 3.69
N ALA A 147 -6.69 -9.90 2.52
CA ALA A 147 -5.98 -9.80 1.26
C ALA A 147 -6.45 -8.59 0.48
N SER A 148 -5.54 -7.92 -0.21
CA SER A 148 -5.87 -6.74 -1.01
C SER A 148 -4.99 -6.64 -2.25
N ILE A 149 -5.55 -6.01 -3.28
CA ILE A 149 -4.87 -5.72 -4.55
C ILE A 149 -4.99 -4.25 -4.86
N THR A 150 -3.86 -3.60 -5.13
CA THR A 150 -3.82 -2.39 -5.93
C THR A 150 -3.57 -2.78 -7.38
N ALA A 151 -4.61 -2.74 -8.19
CA ALA A 151 -4.54 -3.05 -9.61
C ALA A 151 -4.11 -1.80 -10.38
N SER A 152 -2.92 -1.83 -10.96
CA SER A 152 -2.38 -0.72 -11.75
C SER A 152 -2.98 -0.75 -13.15
N LEU A 153 -3.95 0.11 -13.42
CA LEU A 153 -4.54 0.24 -14.74
C LEU A 153 -3.61 1.06 -15.64
N HIS A 154 -3.06 0.39 -16.62
CA HIS A 154 -2.18 1.00 -17.63
C HIS A 154 -2.90 1.06 -18.97
N VAL A 155 -3.55 2.19 -19.26
CA VAL A 155 -4.38 2.38 -20.45
C VAL A 155 -3.61 2.26 -21.78
N GLU A 156 -2.29 2.38 -21.77
CA GLU A 156 -1.45 2.09 -22.95
C GLU A 156 -1.50 0.60 -23.35
N HIS A 157 -1.79 -0.29 -22.40
CA HIS A 157 -1.83 -1.74 -22.59
C HIS A 157 -3.25 -2.29 -22.51
N VAL A 158 -4.08 -1.75 -21.59
CA VAL A 158 -5.50 -2.09 -21.43
C VAL A 158 -6.34 -1.04 -22.19
N ASN A 159 -6.31 -1.13 -23.51
CA ASN A 159 -6.75 -0.07 -24.44
C ASN A 159 -7.90 -0.48 -25.37
N THR A 160 -8.48 -1.66 -25.16
CA THR A 160 -9.66 -2.13 -25.89
C THR A 160 -10.76 -2.53 -24.92
N LYS A 161 -12.01 -2.55 -25.35
CA LYS A 161 -13.14 -2.95 -24.52
C LYS A 161 -12.96 -4.37 -23.95
N ASP A 162 -12.49 -5.30 -24.76
CA ASP A 162 -12.26 -6.70 -24.32
C ASP A 162 -11.18 -6.77 -23.26
N LYS A 163 -10.09 -6.03 -23.37
CA LYS A 163 -9.03 -5.98 -22.36
C LYS A 163 -9.51 -5.30 -21.07
N MET A 164 -10.33 -4.26 -21.19
CA MET A 164 -10.92 -3.60 -20.03
C MET A 164 -11.88 -4.54 -19.30
N GLN A 165 -12.69 -5.31 -20.05
CA GLN A 165 -13.58 -6.29 -19.47
C GLN A 165 -12.80 -7.45 -18.82
N ASP A 166 -11.80 -8.02 -19.48
CA ASP A 166 -10.91 -9.06 -18.91
C ASP A 166 -10.25 -8.57 -17.61
N PHE A 167 -9.80 -7.30 -17.59
CA PHE A 167 -9.24 -6.69 -16.38
C PHE A 167 -10.29 -6.59 -15.26
N ALA A 168 -11.50 -6.12 -15.59
CA ALA A 168 -12.60 -6.03 -14.63
C ALA A 168 -13.02 -7.40 -14.10
N ASP A 169 -13.13 -8.42 -14.95
CA ASP A 169 -13.54 -9.77 -14.58
C ASP A 169 -12.57 -10.40 -13.56
N LYS A 170 -11.26 -10.21 -13.74
CA LYS A 170 -10.24 -10.63 -12.78
C LYS A 170 -10.39 -9.96 -11.42
N LEU A 171 -10.71 -8.67 -11.42
CA LEU A 171 -10.90 -7.91 -10.19
C LEU A 171 -12.21 -8.27 -9.49
N ASN A 172 -13.27 -8.52 -10.26
CA ASN A 172 -14.54 -9.00 -9.72
C ASN A 172 -14.38 -10.39 -9.10
N LEU A 173 -13.67 -11.33 -9.76
CA LEU A 173 -13.32 -12.61 -9.15
C LEU A 173 -12.61 -12.41 -7.80
N CYS A 174 -11.63 -11.49 -7.74
CA CYS A 174 -10.95 -11.20 -6.48
C CYS A 174 -11.93 -10.69 -5.40
N GLN A 175 -12.86 -9.79 -5.74
CA GLN A 175 -13.87 -9.29 -4.81
C GLN A 175 -14.84 -10.39 -4.33
N GLU A 176 -15.25 -11.31 -5.20
CA GLU A 176 -16.08 -12.47 -4.86
C GLU A 176 -15.43 -13.36 -3.79
N TYR A 177 -14.09 -13.45 -3.81
CA TYR A 177 -13.29 -14.17 -2.82
C TYR A 177 -12.80 -13.29 -1.66
N ASP A 178 -13.46 -12.17 -1.44
CA ASP A 178 -13.16 -11.23 -0.33
C ASP A 178 -11.73 -10.69 -0.36
N VAL A 179 -11.16 -10.52 -1.54
CA VAL A 179 -9.94 -9.75 -1.75
C VAL A 179 -10.33 -8.30 -2.04
N GLN A 180 -9.84 -7.37 -1.23
CA GLN A 180 -10.11 -5.96 -1.42
C GLN A 180 -9.36 -5.44 -2.65
N VAL A 181 -10.08 -4.81 -3.55
CA VAL A 181 -9.54 -4.32 -4.81
C VAL A 181 -9.65 -2.81 -4.89
N THR A 182 -8.56 -2.17 -5.30
CA THR A 182 -8.54 -0.77 -5.70
C THR A 182 -7.73 -0.63 -6.98
N ILE A 183 -8.29 0.01 -7.98
CA ILE A 183 -7.54 0.40 -9.18
C ILE A 183 -6.76 1.68 -8.87
N ASN A 184 -5.47 1.70 -9.20
CA ASN A 184 -4.69 2.92 -9.37
C ASN A 184 -4.57 3.23 -10.85
N GLN A 185 -5.03 4.39 -11.27
CA GLN A 185 -4.92 4.87 -12.65
C GLN A 185 -4.13 6.16 -12.70
N VAL A 186 -3.06 6.17 -13.50
CA VAL A 186 -2.33 7.39 -13.82
C VAL A 186 -3.14 8.19 -14.84
N MET A 187 -3.43 9.43 -14.50
CA MET A 187 -4.19 10.37 -15.32
C MET A 187 -3.20 11.20 -16.15
N VAL A 188 -2.97 10.82 -17.40
CA VAL A 188 -2.03 11.51 -18.29
C VAL A 188 -2.65 12.83 -18.77
N PRO A 189 -1.98 14.00 -18.66
CA PRO A 189 -2.58 15.30 -19.01
C PRO A 189 -3.16 15.36 -20.42
N GLU A 190 -2.43 14.83 -21.40
CA GLU A 190 -2.82 14.83 -22.82
C GLU A 190 -4.06 13.98 -23.11
N HIS A 191 -4.37 13.06 -22.22
CA HIS A 191 -5.45 12.08 -22.39
C HIS A 191 -6.44 12.05 -21.21
N PHE A 192 -6.49 13.11 -20.43
CA PHE A 192 -7.21 13.18 -19.17
C PHE A 192 -8.67 12.75 -19.27
N GLU A 193 -9.41 13.23 -20.26
CA GLU A 193 -10.84 12.90 -20.43
C GLU A 193 -11.04 11.40 -20.74
N ARG A 194 -10.25 10.83 -21.63
CA ARG A 194 -10.28 9.38 -21.91
C ARG A 194 -9.99 8.56 -20.64
N ASP A 195 -8.99 8.98 -19.89
CA ASP A 195 -8.58 8.29 -18.68
C ASP A 195 -9.66 8.43 -17.58
N TRP A 196 -10.37 9.56 -17.55
CA TRP A 196 -11.53 9.76 -16.69
C TRP A 196 -12.70 8.83 -17.07
N GLU A 197 -13.03 8.68 -18.35
CA GLU A 197 -14.05 7.76 -18.84
C GLU A 197 -13.73 6.30 -18.48
N ASN A 198 -12.46 5.90 -18.60
CA ASN A 198 -12.01 4.59 -18.17
C ASN A 198 -12.20 4.40 -16.65
N ALA A 199 -11.88 5.39 -15.84
CA ALA A 199 -12.10 5.33 -14.40
C ALA A 199 -13.60 5.20 -14.07
N LEU A 200 -14.47 5.91 -14.77
CA LEU A 200 -15.93 5.79 -14.62
C LEU A 200 -16.40 4.37 -14.98
N PHE A 201 -15.92 3.78 -16.08
CA PHE A 201 -16.26 2.42 -16.48
C PHE A 201 -16.03 1.41 -15.34
N PHE A 202 -14.85 1.43 -14.71
CA PHE A 202 -14.55 0.51 -13.62
C PHE A 202 -15.34 0.85 -12.34
N HIS A 203 -15.53 2.14 -12.08
CA HIS A 203 -16.32 2.56 -10.92
C HIS A 203 -17.79 2.08 -11.04
N GLU A 204 -18.39 2.14 -12.22
CA GLU A 204 -19.74 1.65 -12.49
C GLU A 204 -19.85 0.13 -12.29
N GLN A 205 -18.80 -0.61 -12.54
CA GLN A 205 -18.72 -2.05 -12.25
C GLN A 205 -18.47 -2.38 -10.76
N GLY A 206 -18.49 -1.41 -9.88
CA GLY A 206 -18.37 -1.64 -8.44
C GLY A 206 -16.92 -1.67 -7.93
N ILE A 207 -15.94 -1.32 -8.76
CA ILE A 207 -14.53 -1.35 -8.39
C ILE A 207 -14.07 0.06 -7.99
N ASN A 208 -13.41 0.17 -6.84
CA ASN A 208 -12.84 1.44 -6.40
C ASN A 208 -11.67 1.88 -7.28
N VAL A 209 -11.67 3.14 -7.69
CA VAL A 209 -10.61 3.73 -8.51
C VAL A 209 -9.97 4.90 -7.78
N THR A 210 -8.64 4.89 -7.68
CA THR A 210 -7.83 6.01 -7.19
C THR A 210 -7.13 6.66 -8.38
N LEU A 211 -7.40 7.93 -8.60
CA LEU A 211 -6.76 8.73 -9.63
C LEU A 211 -5.39 9.20 -9.14
N LYS A 212 -4.36 9.00 -9.92
CA LYS A 212 -3.00 9.42 -9.63
C LYS A 212 -2.52 10.43 -10.68
N PRO A 213 -2.03 11.61 -10.28
CA PRO A 213 -1.38 12.48 -11.24
C PRO A 213 -0.11 11.79 -11.77
N GLN A 214 0.23 12.06 -13.01
CA GLN A 214 1.50 11.63 -13.57
C GLN A 214 2.64 12.39 -12.89
N SER A 215 3.64 11.64 -12.44
CA SER A 215 4.87 12.21 -11.87
C SER A 215 5.95 12.33 -12.95
N ASP A 216 6.88 13.24 -12.74
CA ASP A 216 8.09 13.32 -13.52
C ASP A 216 8.96 12.04 -13.38
N PRO A 217 9.96 11.82 -14.24
CA PRO A 217 10.79 10.61 -14.21
C PRO A 217 11.56 10.42 -12.89
N THR A 218 11.71 11.47 -12.09
CA THR A 218 12.38 11.40 -10.78
C THR A 218 11.41 11.15 -9.62
N ALA A 219 10.11 11.11 -9.89
CA ALA A 219 9.03 11.01 -8.90
C ALA A 219 9.01 12.16 -7.87
N SER A 220 9.60 13.31 -8.22
CA SER A 220 9.76 14.45 -7.31
C SER A 220 8.62 15.46 -7.39
N ARG A 221 7.96 15.55 -8.53
CA ARG A 221 6.87 16.48 -8.78
C ARG A 221 5.85 15.90 -9.77
N VAL A 222 4.66 16.49 -9.77
CA VAL A 222 3.64 16.27 -10.80
C VAL A 222 4.09 16.97 -12.08
N VAL A 223 3.88 16.32 -13.25
CA VAL A 223 4.18 16.94 -14.54
C VAL A 223 3.25 18.13 -14.82
N ASP A 224 3.72 19.03 -15.66
CA ASP A 224 2.91 20.14 -16.15
C ASP A 224 1.85 19.65 -17.17
N GLY A 225 0.90 20.51 -17.55
CA GLY A 225 -0.08 20.24 -18.60
C GLY A 225 -1.49 19.96 -18.13
N TYR A 226 -1.72 19.79 -16.83
CA TYR A 226 -3.08 19.70 -16.30
C TYR A 226 -3.78 21.06 -16.30
N LYS A 227 -5.05 21.07 -16.72
CA LYS A 227 -5.93 22.22 -16.56
C LYS A 227 -6.36 22.35 -15.09
N GLU A 228 -6.79 23.51 -14.68
CA GLU A 228 -7.30 23.73 -13.32
C GLU A 228 -8.47 22.78 -12.98
N ALA A 229 -9.37 22.55 -13.93
CA ALA A 229 -10.47 21.61 -13.77
C ALA A 229 -9.99 20.17 -13.55
N ASP A 230 -8.90 19.75 -14.23
CA ASP A 230 -8.31 18.42 -14.08
C ASP A 230 -7.68 18.24 -12.69
N LEU A 231 -6.94 19.26 -12.24
CA LEU A 231 -6.36 19.27 -10.90
C LEU A 231 -7.44 19.20 -9.82
N LYS A 232 -8.57 19.88 -10.02
CA LYS A 232 -9.72 19.80 -9.11
C LYS A 232 -10.32 18.40 -9.08
N ARG A 233 -10.47 17.72 -10.23
CA ARG A 233 -10.92 16.32 -10.30
C ARG A 233 -9.93 15.37 -9.63
N LEU A 234 -8.63 15.54 -9.85
CA LEU A 234 -7.58 14.77 -9.16
C LEU A 234 -7.63 14.97 -7.65
N TRP A 235 -7.82 16.19 -7.21
CA TRP A 235 -7.94 16.53 -5.78
C TRP A 235 -9.18 15.91 -5.15
N ASN A 236 -10.30 15.98 -5.83
CA ASN A 236 -11.56 15.39 -5.36
C ASN A 236 -11.54 13.85 -5.48
N GLY A 237 -10.86 13.32 -6.47
CA GLY A 237 -10.78 11.89 -6.76
C GLY A 237 -12.11 11.28 -7.24
N MET A 238 -12.19 9.95 -7.23
CA MET A 238 -13.41 9.19 -7.43
C MET A 238 -14.03 8.83 -6.08
N PRO A 239 -15.37 8.74 -5.97
CA PRO A 239 -16.02 8.26 -4.76
C PRO A 239 -15.54 6.85 -4.43
N GLN A 240 -15.34 6.58 -3.15
CA GLN A 240 -14.94 5.24 -2.72
C GLN A 240 -16.13 4.53 -2.09
N ARG A 241 -16.33 3.29 -2.47
CA ARG A 241 -17.28 2.39 -1.84
C ARG A 241 -16.66 1.77 -0.61
N ALA A 242 -17.39 1.68 0.48
CA ALA A 242 -16.96 0.90 1.63
C ALA A 242 -16.82 -0.57 1.21
N TYR A 243 -15.78 -1.22 1.68
CA TYR A 243 -15.67 -2.67 1.54
C TYR A 243 -16.74 -3.31 2.44
N THR A 244 -17.39 -4.37 1.94
CA THR A 244 -18.30 -5.19 2.75
C THR A 244 -17.52 -5.86 3.88
N GLU A 245 -18.22 -6.22 4.96
CA GLU A 245 -17.61 -7.03 6.03
C GLU A 245 -16.95 -8.28 5.46
N SER A 246 -15.77 -8.59 5.98
CA SER A 246 -15.01 -9.75 5.54
C SER A 246 -15.76 -11.04 5.88
N LYS A 247 -15.99 -11.88 4.87
CA LYS A 247 -16.53 -13.23 5.01
C LYS A 247 -15.44 -14.27 5.21
N ARG A 248 -14.21 -13.85 5.52
CA ARG A 248 -13.08 -14.76 5.67
C ARG A 248 -13.26 -15.67 6.87
N VAL A 249 -12.64 -16.83 6.79
CA VAL A 249 -12.63 -17.90 7.84
C VAL A 249 -12.32 -17.36 9.23
N TRP A 250 -11.69 -16.22 9.32
CA TRP A 250 -11.28 -15.57 10.57
C TRP A 250 -12.32 -14.61 11.15
N ALA A 251 -13.43 -14.39 10.46
CA ALA A 251 -14.52 -13.53 10.95
C ALA A 251 -15.10 -14.01 12.30
N ASP A 252 -15.00 -15.32 12.56
CA ASP A 252 -15.49 -15.95 13.80
C ASP A 252 -14.45 -16.01 14.92
N ARG A 253 -13.23 -15.52 14.71
CA ARG A 253 -12.25 -15.44 15.80
C ARG A 253 -12.69 -14.41 16.84
N PRO A 254 -12.36 -14.66 18.14
CA PRO A 254 -12.69 -13.70 19.18
C PRO A 254 -12.22 -12.30 18.79
N LYS A 255 -13.13 -11.41 18.70
CA LYS A 255 -12.99 -10.01 18.25
C LYS A 255 -12.06 -9.14 19.09
N ALA A 256 -11.18 -9.70 19.88
CA ALA A 256 -10.45 -8.99 20.91
C ALA A 256 -9.48 -7.91 20.40
N SER A 257 -8.88 -8.08 19.24
CA SER A 257 -7.89 -7.12 18.74
C SER A 257 -7.98 -6.83 17.24
N PHE A 258 -8.90 -7.49 16.56
CA PHE A 258 -8.99 -7.46 15.11
C PHE A 258 -10.29 -6.86 14.58
N ASP A 259 -11.14 -6.43 15.46
CA ASP A 259 -12.42 -5.81 15.18
C ASP A 259 -12.30 -4.45 14.57
N ILE A 260 -11.41 -4.36 13.58
CA ILE A 260 -11.45 -3.22 12.73
C ILE A 260 -11.57 -3.70 11.32
N PRO A 261 -12.77 -3.78 10.83
CA PRO A 261 -12.98 -3.68 9.44
C PRO A 261 -12.42 -2.34 9.04
N HIS A 262 -11.24 -2.34 8.45
CA HIS A 262 -10.76 -1.22 7.66
C HIS A 262 -10.75 0.16 8.33
N GLY A 263 -10.47 0.20 9.61
CA GLY A 263 -10.31 1.46 10.35
C GLY A 263 -11.60 2.19 10.65
N VAL A 264 -12.73 1.52 10.58
CA VAL A 264 -14.04 2.15 10.81
C VAL A 264 -14.56 1.91 12.17
N GLU A 265 -14.05 0.96 12.90
CA GLU A 265 -14.76 0.56 14.05
C GLU A 265 -14.22 0.89 15.36
N GLY A 266 -15.06 0.71 16.15
CA GLY A 266 -14.97 0.78 17.55
C GLY A 266 -14.88 2.19 17.94
N LYS A 267 -15.86 2.79 18.31
CA LYS A 267 -15.76 3.95 19.19
C LYS A 267 -14.84 5.07 18.67
N ASN A 268 -14.34 4.94 17.44
CA ASN A 268 -13.72 6.01 16.71
C ASN A 268 -14.85 6.91 16.19
N ASP A 269 -14.54 8.19 16.13
CA ASP A 269 -15.46 9.20 15.65
C ASP A 269 -16.12 8.75 14.32
N ALA A 270 -17.41 8.39 14.37
CA ALA A 270 -18.17 7.95 13.21
C ALA A 270 -18.25 9.02 12.11
N SER A 271 -17.92 10.26 12.46
CA SER A 271 -17.82 11.37 11.51
C SER A 271 -16.57 11.28 10.62
N VAL A 272 -15.59 10.44 10.98
CA VAL A 272 -14.34 10.27 10.22
C VAL A 272 -14.50 9.12 9.22
N PRO A 273 -14.45 9.40 7.91
CA PRO A 273 -14.58 8.37 6.89
C PRO A 273 -13.56 7.24 7.02
N TRP A 274 -13.94 6.03 6.67
CA TRP A 274 -13.10 4.82 6.80
C TRP A 274 -11.76 4.90 6.03
N HIS A 275 -11.71 5.61 4.92
CA HIS A 275 -10.51 5.77 4.12
C HIS A 275 -9.46 6.70 4.75
N MET A 276 -9.81 7.43 5.79
CA MET A 276 -8.88 8.24 6.59
C MET A 276 -7.98 7.34 7.45
N GLN A 277 -6.96 6.76 6.86
CA GLN A 277 -6.15 5.71 7.47
C GLN A 277 -4.93 6.21 8.25
N VAL A 278 -4.59 7.47 8.15
CA VAL A 278 -3.48 8.07 8.89
C VAL A 278 -4.04 8.85 10.07
N GLU A 279 -3.59 8.53 11.28
CA GLU A 279 -3.91 9.26 12.50
C GLU A 279 -2.75 10.17 12.87
N LEU A 280 -3.06 11.43 13.12
CA LEU A 280 -2.18 12.43 13.67
C LEU A 280 -2.66 12.76 15.09
N LYS A 281 -1.75 13.07 15.99
CA LYS A 281 -2.11 13.55 17.33
C LYS A 281 -1.33 14.81 17.64
N ASP A 282 -2.03 15.85 18.09
CA ASP A 282 -1.41 17.09 18.53
C ASP A 282 -0.90 17.00 19.98
N SER A 283 -0.21 18.05 20.44
CA SER A 283 0.36 18.14 21.79
C SER A 283 -0.70 18.07 22.91
N LYS A 284 -1.95 18.43 22.61
CA LYS A 284 -3.09 18.37 23.53
C LYS A 284 -3.78 17.00 23.51
N GLY A 285 -3.30 16.06 22.67
CA GLY A 285 -3.86 14.73 22.54
C GLY A 285 -5.07 14.63 21.61
N LYS A 286 -5.47 15.71 20.95
CA LYS A 286 -6.56 15.69 19.95
C LYS A 286 -6.10 14.95 18.71
N LYS A 287 -7.00 14.14 18.16
CA LYS A 287 -6.77 13.34 16.97
C LYS A 287 -7.22 14.08 15.72
N TRP A 288 -6.44 13.92 14.67
CA TRP A 288 -6.66 14.40 13.32
C TRP A 288 -6.41 13.26 12.34
N TYR A 289 -6.97 13.32 11.16
CA TYR A 289 -6.91 12.21 10.22
C TYR A 289 -6.56 12.65 8.81
N MET A 290 -5.91 11.77 8.05
CA MET A 290 -5.61 11.96 6.62
C MET A 290 -5.90 10.67 5.85
N ASP A 291 -6.29 10.82 4.60
CA ASP A 291 -6.60 9.71 3.71
C ASP A 291 -5.36 9.12 3.03
N GLN A 292 -4.45 9.96 2.63
CA GLN A 292 -3.25 9.57 1.87
C GLN A 292 -2.03 10.37 2.32
N ALA A 293 -0.90 9.75 2.12
CA ALA A 293 0.39 10.32 2.48
C ALA A 293 0.86 11.42 1.52
N GLU A 294 0.39 11.39 0.28
CA GLU A 294 0.67 12.44 -0.70
C GLU A 294 0.22 13.82 -0.20
N ARG A 295 -0.80 13.85 0.65
CA ARG A 295 -1.24 15.11 1.28
C ARG A 295 -0.21 15.67 2.26
N PHE A 296 0.62 14.84 2.88
CA PHE A 296 1.72 15.35 3.70
C PHE A 296 2.64 16.28 2.91
N ASN A 297 2.94 15.92 1.65
CA ASN A 297 3.76 16.74 0.78
C ASN A 297 3.06 18.05 0.42
N ALA A 298 1.74 18.02 0.15
CA ALA A 298 0.96 19.21 -0.16
C ALA A 298 0.90 20.19 1.01
N PHE A 299 1.00 19.72 2.25
CA PHE A 299 1.04 20.55 3.47
C PHE A 299 2.46 20.75 4.03
N ASN A 300 3.51 20.33 3.28
CA ASN A 300 4.90 20.38 3.72
C ASN A 300 5.17 19.66 5.06
N PHE A 301 4.34 18.68 5.41
CA PHE A 301 4.43 17.89 6.64
C PHE A 301 5.13 16.56 6.38
N ASN A 302 6.38 16.60 5.95
CA ASN A 302 7.16 15.42 5.58
C ASN A 302 8.58 15.41 6.16
N ASN A 303 8.95 16.42 6.96
CA ASN A 303 10.21 16.47 7.69
C ASN A 303 10.03 15.87 9.09
N PHE A 304 10.62 14.72 9.32
CA PHE A 304 10.59 14.02 10.62
C PHE A 304 11.99 13.89 11.24
N GLU A 305 12.95 14.70 10.79
CA GLU A 305 14.30 14.72 11.41
C GLU A 305 14.18 14.97 12.92
N GLY A 306 14.89 14.18 13.71
CA GLY A 306 14.85 14.23 15.16
C GLY A 306 13.67 13.50 15.83
N TRP A 307 12.66 13.07 15.08
CA TRP A 307 11.57 12.28 15.65
C TRP A 307 11.98 10.84 15.94
N ARG A 308 11.37 10.22 16.93
CA ARG A 308 11.50 8.77 17.14
C ARG A 308 10.63 8.03 16.12
N CYS A 309 11.24 7.17 15.31
CA CYS A 309 10.59 6.49 14.19
C CYS A 309 10.74 4.97 14.33
N ASN A 310 9.64 4.25 14.05
CA ASN A 310 9.59 2.79 14.11
C ASN A 310 10.16 2.10 12.85
N ALA A 311 10.59 2.83 11.83
CA ALA A 311 11.20 2.24 10.63
C ALA A 311 12.44 1.41 10.99
N GLY A 312 12.49 0.16 10.53
CA GLY A 312 13.52 -0.83 10.87
C GLY A 312 13.28 -1.58 12.20
N PHE A 313 12.29 -1.14 13.02
CA PHE A 313 11.87 -1.82 14.23
C PHE A 313 10.54 -2.56 14.05
N SER A 314 9.49 -1.90 13.57
CA SER A 314 8.17 -2.50 13.30
C SER A 314 7.88 -2.65 11.81
N GLY A 315 8.89 -2.60 10.97
CA GLY A 315 8.76 -2.81 9.53
C GLY A 315 10.04 -2.54 8.78
N LEU A 316 10.10 -3.06 7.57
CA LEU A 316 11.24 -2.96 6.66
C LEU A 316 10.80 -2.91 5.21
N ILE A 317 11.73 -2.57 4.33
CA ILE A 317 11.58 -2.79 2.90
C ILE A 317 12.74 -3.65 2.36
N ILE A 318 12.42 -4.50 1.38
CA ILE A 318 13.41 -5.24 0.60
C ILE A 318 13.41 -4.66 -0.81
N ARG A 319 14.57 -4.25 -1.27
CA ARG A 319 14.75 -3.60 -2.57
C ARG A 319 15.47 -4.52 -3.57
N GLU A 320 15.11 -4.33 -4.83
CA GLU A 320 15.81 -4.91 -5.96
C GLU A 320 16.50 -3.79 -6.78
N PRO A 321 17.61 -4.07 -7.47
CA PRO A 321 18.10 -5.43 -7.80
C PRO A 321 19.09 -6.02 -6.79
N ASP A 322 19.45 -5.33 -5.73
CA ASP A 322 20.56 -5.69 -4.86
C ASP A 322 20.19 -6.54 -3.62
N GLY A 323 18.89 -6.79 -3.39
CA GLY A 323 18.42 -7.55 -2.23
C GLY A 323 18.62 -6.83 -0.90
N SER A 324 18.88 -5.53 -0.92
CA SER A 324 19.13 -4.76 0.30
C SER A 324 17.89 -4.65 1.16
N VAL A 325 18.05 -4.87 2.46
CA VAL A 325 17.02 -4.69 3.49
C VAL A 325 17.21 -3.32 4.12
N LYS A 326 16.21 -2.44 3.99
CA LYS A 326 16.27 -1.07 4.50
C LYS A 326 15.14 -0.79 5.47
N ARG A 327 15.27 0.28 6.24
CA ARG A 327 14.26 0.75 7.18
C ARG A 327 12.97 1.16 6.46
N SER A 328 13.10 1.91 5.36
CA SER A 328 11.99 2.44 4.57
C SER A 328 12.47 2.94 3.20
N TYR A 329 11.55 3.39 2.35
CA TYR A 329 11.89 3.98 1.04
C TYR A 329 12.64 5.31 1.15
N SER A 330 12.25 6.14 2.10
CA SER A 330 12.79 7.50 2.27
C SER A 330 14.03 7.58 3.16
N CYS A 331 14.41 6.48 3.83
CA CYS A 331 15.61 6.45 4.67
C CYS A 331 16.85 6.18 3.82
N HIS A 332 17.82 7.08 3.90
CA HIS A 332 19.08 7.03 3.14
C HIS A 332 20.29 6.61 3.98
N ASP A 333 20.07 6.16 5.21
CA ASP A 333 21.09 5.58 6.06
C ASP A 333 21.54 4.18 5.57
N ALA A 334 22.51 3.60 6.26
CA ALA A 334 22.99 2.26 5.96
C ALA A 334 21.84 1.24 5.98
N PRO A 335 21.82 0.24 5.09
CA PRO A 335 20.85 -0.83 5.11
C PRO A 335 20.95 -1.63 6.41
N LEU A 336 19.84 -2.29 6.79
CA LEU A 336 19.81 -3.26 7.88
C LEU A 336 20.63 -4.54 7.52
N GLY A 337 20.95 -4.72 6.26
CA GLY A 337 21.66 -5.84 5.68
C GLY A 337 21.16 -6.19 4.30
N ASN A 338 21.24 -7.47 3.95
CA ASN A 338 20.88 -8.01 2.65
C ASN A 338 20.24 -9.40 2.81
N ILE A 339 19.30 -9.76 1.96
CA ILE A 339 18.63 -11.08 2.05
C ILE A 339 19.55 -12.25 1.74
N GLU A 340 20.64 -12.04 1.00
CA GLU A 340 21.62 -13.09 0.66
C GLU A 340 22.67 -13.29 1.77
N THR A 341 23.11 -12.20 2.40
CA THR A 341 24.21 -12.23 3.37
C THR A 341 23.76 -12.08 4.82
N GLY A 342 22.46 -11.82 5.04
CA GLY A 342 21.86 -11.60 6.34
C GLY A 342 21.55 -10.14 6.62
N PHE A 343 20.60 -9.93 7.51
CA PHE A 343 20.17 -8.60 7.97
C PHE A 343 19.74 -8.67 9.43
N GLU A 344 19.71 -7.52 10.10
CA GLU A 344 19.28 -7.42 11.50
C GLU A 344 18.32 -6.25 11.72
N LEU A 345 17.17 -6.55 12.35
CA LEU A 345 16.18 -5.55 12.73
C LEU A 345 16.67 -4.75 13.94
N PHE A 346 16.28 -3.49 14.01
CA PHE A 346 16.48 -2.72 15.23
C PHE A 346 15.65 -3.31 16.38
N LYS A 347 16.22 -3.31 17.57
CA LYS A 347 15.56 -3.76 18.80
C LYS A 347 14.65 -2.71 19.41
N THR A 348 14.78 -1.46 19.01
CA THR A 348 13.99 -0.31 19.47
C THR A 348 13.83 0.73 18.36
N PRO A 349 12.78 1.55 18.41
CA PRO A 349 12.65 2.70 17.50
C PRO A 349 13.89 3.60 17.52
N LYS A 350 14.27 4.13 16.37
CA LYS A 350 15.45 4.99 16.20
C LYS A 350 15.07 6.44 15.87
N THR A 351 15.98 7.36 16.13
CA THR A 351 15.83 8.74 15.70
C THR A 351 15.78 8.82 14.19
N CYS A 352 14.81 9.56 13.65
CA CYS A 352 14.68 9.80 12.24
C CYS A 352 15.72 10.83 11.78
N ILE A 353 16.37 10.55 10.67
CA ILE A 353 17.36 11.43 10.03
C ILE A 353 16.83 12.02 8.70
N THR A 354 15.58 11.72 8.37
CA THR A 354 15.00 12.04 7.06
C THR A 354 14.32 13.40 7.11
N LYS A 355 14.78 14.32 6.27
CA LYS A 355 14.18 15.64 6.05
C LYS A 355 13.01 15.61 5.05
N SER A 356 12.88 14.51 4.31
CA SER A 356 11.84 14.35 3.29
C SER A 356 11.33 12.91 3.27
N CYS A 357 10.25 12.65 4.01
CA CYS A 357 9.58 11.35 4.10
C CYS A 357 8.35 11.38 3.17
N VAL A 358 8.57 11.10 1.89
CA VAL A 358 7.58 11.33 0.82
C VAL A 358 6.82 10.08 0.38
N SER A 359 7.31 8.89 0.73
CA SER A 359 6.65 7.64 0.34
C SER A 359 5.37 7.41 1.15
N SER A 360 4.31 7.01 0.47
CA SER A 360 3.01 6.68 1.09
C SER A 360 3.11 5.51 2.08
N ALA A 361 4.04 4.59 1.86
CA ALA A 361 4.32 3.51 2.81
C ALA A 361 4.99 4.04 4.09
N ASP A 362 5.94 4.96 3.93
CA ASP A 362 6.77 5.46 5.04
C ASP A 362 6.02 6.43 5.96
N SER A 363 5.14 7.24 5.41
CA SER A 363 4.40 8.23 6.21
C SER A 363 3.47 7.57 7.23
N LYS A 364 3.00 6.36 6.97
CA LYS A 364 2.17 5.57 7.90
C LYS A 364 2.97 4.89 9.00
N ILE A 365 4.30 4.79 8.88
CA ILE A 365 5.14 4.20 9.94
C ILE A 365 5.01 5.07 11.19
N PRO A 366 4.75 4.47 12.38
CA PRO A 366 4.60 5.23 13.61
C PRO A 366 5.82 6.10 13.91
N LYS A 367 5.57 7.38 14.20
CA LYS A 367 6.57 8.39 14.55
C LYS A 367 6.07 9.24 15.70
N ARG A 368 7.00 9.65 16.58
CA ARG A 368 6.71 10.55 17.69
C ARG A 368 7.79 11.62 17.81
N ARG A 369 7.39 12.85 18.02
CA ARG A 369 8.29 13.94 18.38
C ARG A 369 8.92 13.63 19.74
N ILE A 370 10.22 13.83 19.87
CA ILE A 370 10.92 13.76 21.17
C ILE A 370 10.71 15.14 21.80
N LEU A 371 9.92 15.18 22.87
CA LEU A 371 9.64 16.41 23.65
C LEU A 371 10.74 16.56 24.69
#